data_9acfcf99d37272bb03bc18b020c2be27
#
_entry.id   9acfcf99d37272bb03bc18b020c2be27
#
_cell.length_a   1.000
_cell.length_b   1.000
_cell.length_c   1.000
_cell.angle_alpha   90.00
_cell.angle_beta   90.00
_cell.angle_gamma   90.00
#
_symmetry.space_group_name_H-M   'P 1'
#
loop_
_entity.id
_entity.type
_entity.pdbx_description
1 polymer ?
#
loop_
_entity_poly.entity_id
_entity_poly.type
_entity_poly.pdbx_seq_one_letter_code
_entity_poly.pdbx_strand_id
1 'polypeptide(L)'
;MTRKFTRKEFVYNSSKLFLAVSIPGLITSHCYSQPKTKIRFSRFAEAMIFVENYKDEKSVEVNGIWTFPQMITHCAQSIEYSINGFPVNKSAMFQNTIGTLAFEYFSYKGEMSHSLSEPIPGAPEIPNDIGVQDSIKRLFSSIEQFLNHKRNFAPHFAYGNLTKKEYEKAHSFHLANHLSELI
;
A
#
# COMPACT_ATOMS: atom_id res chain seq x y z
N MET A 1 -25.71 -15.53 3.54
CA MET A 1 -24.74 -16.58 3.14
C MET A 1 -23.73 -15.93 2.22
N THR A 2 -22.64 -15.39 2.75
CA THR A 2 -21.58 -14.67 2.00
C THR A 2 -20.59 -15.69 1.45
N ARG A 3 -20.51 -15.78 0.13
CA ARG A 3 -19.61 -16.68 -0.58
C ARG A 3 -18.17 -16.15 -0.45
N LYS A 4 -17.30 -16.89 0.23
CA LYS A 4 -15.86 -16.59 0.29
C LYS A 4 -15.25 -16.89 -1.08
N PHE A 5 -14.68 -15.88 -1.73
CA PHE A 5 -13.89 -16.08 -2.95
C PHE A 5 -12.49 -16.56 -2.59
N THR A 6 -12.05 -17.65 -3.23
CA THR A 6 -10.68 -18.17 -3.04
C THR A 6 -9.69 -17.42 -3.93
N ARG A 7 -8.39 -17.43 -3.54
CA ARG A 7 -7.26 -16.86 -4.29
C ARG A 7 -7.27 -17.23 -5.78
N LYS A 8 -7.67 -18.48 -6.12
CA LYS A 8 -7.78 -18.98 -7.48
C LYS A 8 -8.94 -18.38 -8.29
N GLU A 9 -10.06 -18.06 -7.64
CA GLU A 9 -11.24 -17.52 -8.33
C GLU A 9 -11.08 -16.05 -8.69
N PHE A 10 -10.34 -15.27 -7.88
CA PHE A 10 -10.03 -13.87 -8.17
C PHE A 10 -9.10 -13.73 -9.40
N VAL A 11 -8.10 -14.60 -9.53
CA VAL A 11 -7.18 -14.64 -10.68
C VAL A 11 -7.87 -15.21 -11.94
N TYR A 12 -8.79 -16.16 -11.79
CA TYR A 12 -9.44 -16.85 -12.92
C TYR A 12 -10.47 -16.00 -13.66
N ASN A 13 -11.18 -15.10 -12.99
CA ASN A 13 -12.20 -14.26 -13.61
C ASN A 13 -11.67 -13.07 -14.43
N SER A 14 -10.37 -12.75 -14.33
CA SER A 14 -9.74 -11.71 -15.14
C SER A 14 -9.14 -12.18 -16.47
N SER A 15 -9.18 -13.49 -16.76
CA SER A 15 -8.41 -14.10 -17.87
C SER A 15 -9.26 -14.68 -19.03
N LYS A 16 -10.55 -14.46 -19.07
CA LYS A 16 -11.38 -14.99 -20.17
C LYS A 16 -11.65 -13.96 -21.25
N LEU A 17 -10.68 -13.74 -22.14
CA LEU A 17 -10.91 -13.53 -23.59
C LEU A 17 -9.59 -13.53 -24.37
N PHE A 18 -9.08 -14.70 -24.77
CA PHE A 18 -8.18 -14.79 -25.92
C PHE A 18 -8.48 -16.07 -26.72
N LEU A 19 -8.93 -15.88 -27.94
CA LEU A 19 -9.06 -16.94 -28.95
C LEU A 19 -7.67 -17.46 -29.32
N ALA A 20 -7.47 -18.77 -29.23
CA ALA A 20 -6.26 -19.44 -29.69
C ALA A 20 -6.28 -19.61 -31.20
N VAL A 21 -5.33 -19.01 -31.89
CA VAL A 21 -4.94 -19.39 -33.27
C VAL A 21 -3.64 -20.17 -33.12
N SER A 22 -3.67 -21.46 -33.43
CA SER A 22 -2.53 -22.37 -33.39
C SER A 22 -1.71 -22.25 -34.68
N ILE A 23 -0.43 -21.83 -34.55
CA ILE A 23 0.60 -21.94 -35.58
C ILE A 23 1.67 -22.92 -35.05
N PRO A 24 2.00 -24.01 -35.77
CA PRO A 24 3.04 -24.93 -35.32
C PRO A 24 4.42 -24.46 -35.77
N GLY A 25 5.38 -24.40 -34.83
CA GLY A 25 6.82 -24.31 -35.10
C GLY A 25 7.52 -23.10 -34.49
N LEU A 26 8.12 -23.33 -33.40
CA LEU A 26 9.39 -22.91 -32.76
C LEU A 26 9.20 -22.79 -31.24
N ILE A 27 9.57 -23.85 -30.52
CA ILE A 27 9.65 -23.81 -29.06
C ILE A 27 10.96 -23.09 -28.73
N THR A 28 10.93 -21.77 -28.65
CA THR A 28 11.88 -21.00 -27.84
C THR A 28 11.27 -20.88 -26.46
N SER A 29 11.86 -21.54 -25.47
CA SER A 29 11.50 -21.36 -24.06
C SER A 29 11.83 -19.94 -23.62
N HIS A 30 10.95 -19.00 -23.95
CA HIS A 30 10.92 -17.70 -23.31
C HIS A 30 10.31 -17.93 -21.93
N CYS A 31 11.09 -17.73 -20.89
CA CYS A 31 10.57 -17.46 -19.55
C CYS A 31 9.64 -16.25 -19.67
N TYR A 32 8.36 -16.52 -19.88
CA TYR A 32 7.32 -15.49 -19.84
C TYR A 32 7.13 -15.15 -18.35
N SER A 33 7.86 -14.13 -17.88
CA SER A 33 7.58 -13.57 -16.57
C SER A 33 6.15 -13.05 -16.60
N GLN A 34 5.27 -13.67 -15.82
CA GLN A 34 3.88 -13.24 -15.67
C GLN A 34 3.89 -11.73 -15.28
N PRO A 35 3.10 -10.88 -15.96
CA PRO A 35 3.02 -9.48 -15.57
C PRO A 35 2.54 -9.43 -14.11
N LYS A 36 3.34 -8.85 -13.20
CA LYS A 36 2.94 -8.64 -11.81
C LYS A 36 1.63 -7.88 -11.82
N THR A 37 0.59 -8.47 -11.23
CA THR A 37 -0.71 -7.81 -11.12
C THR A 37 -0.52 -6.55 -10.29
N LYS A 38 -0.73 -5.39 -10.92
CA LYS A 38 -0.52 -4.10 -10.28
C LYS A 38 -1.60 -3.88 -9.22
N ILE A 39 -1.21 -3.86 -7.96
CA ILE A 39 -2.10 -3.59 -6.83
C ILE A 39 -2.45 -2.10 -6.85
N ARG A 40 -3.72 -1.77 -6.75
CA ARG A 40 -4.23 -0.40 -6.63
C ARG A 40 -5.37 -0.36 -5.64
N PHE A 41 -5.35 0.66 -4.78
CA PHE A 41 -6.45 0.95 -3.87
C PHE A 41 -6.84 2.42 -4.02
N SER A 42 -8.13 2.68 -4.12
CA SER A 42 -8.69 4.03 -4.14
C SER A 42 -9.15 4.48 -2.76
N ARG A 43 -9.39 3.53 -1.85
CA ARG A 43 -9.90 3.74 -0.49
C ARG A 43 -9.36 2.69 0.48
N PHE A 44 -9.34 3.03 1.76
CA PHE A 44 -8.95 2.10 2.83
C PHE A 44 -9.72 0.79 2.84
N ALA A 45 -11.00 0.81 2.52
CA ALA A 45 -11.83 -0.42 2.51
C ALA A 45 -11.27 -1.50 1.57
N GLU A 46 -10.74 -1.10 0.41
CA GLU A 46 -10.13 -2.02 -0.56
C GLU A 46 -8.82 -2.61 0.00
N ALA A 47 -7.99 -1.77 0.61
CA ALA A 47 -6.74 -2.20 1.24
C ALA A 47 -7.00 -3.13 2.43
N MET A 48 -7.98 -2.82 3.27
CA MET A 48 -8.34 -3.66 4.42
C MET A 48 -8.82 -5.05 3.99
N ILE A 49 -9.71 -5.13 2.98
CA ILE A 49 -10.17 -6.42 2.44
C ILE A 49 -8.98 -7.23 1.89
N PHE A 50 -8.05 -6.56 1.20
CA PHE A 50 -6.87 -7.22 0.66
C PHE A 50 -5.96 -7.76 1.78
N VAL A 51 -5.63 -6.94 2.77
CA VAL A 51 -4.73 -7.30 3.88
C VAL A 51 -5.35 -8.35 4.80
N GLU A 52 -6.68 -8.35 4.99
CA GLU A 52 -7.41 -9.34 5.79
C GLU A 52 -7.16 -10.78 5.34
N ASN A 53 -6.87 -11.01 4.06
CA ASN A 53 -6.57 -12.34 3.54
C ASN A 53 -5.28 -12.95 4.12
N TYR A 54 -4.42 -12.16 4.73
CA TYR A 54 -3.12 -12.58 5.28
C TYR A 54 -3.13 -12.74 6.81
N LYS A 55 -4.24 -12.45 7.49
CA LYS A 55 -4.30 -12.43 8.96
C LYS A 55 -4.00 -13.76 9.63
N ASP A 56 -4.32 -14.86 8.95
CA ASP A 56 -4.14 -16.23 9.49
C ASP A 56 -2.82 -16.85 9.01
N GLU A 57 -2.03 -16.13 8.21
CA GLU A 57 -0.73 -16.58 7.74
C GLU A 57 0.33 -16.42 8.84
N LYS A 58 1.18 -17.42 8.99
CA LYS A 58 2.31 -17.36 9.93
C LYS A 58 3.47 -16.52 9.40
N SER A 59 3.63 -16.53 8.09
CA SER A 59 4.61 -15.73 7.37
C SER A 59 4.07 -15.40 5.97
N VAL A 60 4.45 -14.25 5.45
CA VAL A 60 4.09 -13.78 4.10
C VAL A 60 5.37 -13.47 3.36
N GLU A 61 5.55 -14.07 2.18
CA GLU A 61 6.73 -13.86 1.36
C GLU A 61 6.66 -12.52 0.65
N VAL A 62 7.77 -11.80 0.67
CA VAL A 62 7.93 -10.49 0.06
C VAL A 62 9.24 -10.42 -0.71
N ASN A 63 9.25 -9.68 -1.79
CA ASN A 63 10.46 -9.43 -2.61
C ASN A 63 11.09 -8.08 -2.25
N GLY A 64 11.35 -7.86 -0.95
CA GLY A 64 11.85 -6.60 -0.42
C GLY A 64 12.81 -6.79 0.74
N ILE A 65 13.32 -5.66 1.28
CA ILE A 65 14.18 -5.64 2.47
C ILE A 65 13.35 -5.81 3.74
N TRP A 66 12.17 -5.21 3.78
CA TRP A 66 11.26 -5.31 4.91
C TRP A 66 10.39 -6.56 4.85
N THR A 67 10.17 -7.17 6.00
CA THR A 67 9.16 -8.23 6.12
C THR A 67 7.75 -7.67 5.94
N PHE A 68 6.78 -8.53 5.63
CA PHE A 68 5.38 -8.11 5.55
C PHE A 68 4.89 -7.36 6.81
N PRO A 69 5.15 -7.85 8.05
CA PRO A 69 4.76 -7.11 9.24
C PRO A 69 5.43 -5.73 9.37
N GLN A 70 6.67 -5.59 8.93
CA GLN A 70 7.35 -4.29 8.93
C GLN A 70 6.71 -3.31 7.93
N MET A 71 6.39 -3.76 6.71
CA MET A 71 5.69 -2.94 5.73
C MET A 71 4.32 -2.47 6.23
N ILE A 72 3.53 -3.39 6.80
CA ILE A 72 2.20 -3.08 7.35
C ILE A 72 2.31 -2.11 8.53
N THR A 73 3.31 -2.30 9.41
CA THR A 73 3.57 -1.40 10.53
C THR A 73 3.99 -0.01 10.07
N HIS A 74 4.84 0.08 9.04
CA HIS A 74 5.23 1.35 8.43
C HIS A 74 4.02 2.11 7.86
N CYS A 75 3.13 1.42 7.17
CA CYS A 75 1.89 2.02 6.68
C CYS A 75 0.98 2.50 7.82
N ALA A 76 0.87 1.73 8.91
CA ALA A 76 0.15 2.13 10.11
C ALA A 76 0.76 3.39 10.75
N GLN A 77 2.09 3.45 10.91
CA GLN A 77 2.79 4.65 11.40
C GLN A 77 2.49 5.89 10.55
N SER A 78 2.48 5.75 9.22
CA SER A 78 2.16 6.86 8.32
C SER A 78 0.75 7.41 8.58
N ILE A 79 -0.24 6.54 8.80
CA ILE A 79 -1.60 6.93 9.13
C ILE A 79 -1.67 7.60 10.50
N GLU A 80 -1.02 7.02 11.52
CA GLU A 80 -0.96 7.57 12.87
C GLU A 80 -0.33 8.97 12.89
N TYR A 81 0.75 9.19 12.13
CA TYR A 81 1.40 10.50 12.03
C TYR A 81 0.57 11.53 11.28
N SER A 82 -0.31 11.14 10.38
CA SER A 82 -1.25 12.08 9.77
C SER A 82 -2.21 12.71 10.78
N ILE A 83 -2.48 12.01 11.88
CA ILE A 83 -3.32 12.47 12.99
C ILE A 83 -2.50 13.24 14.04
N ASN A 84 -1.33 12.69 14.42
CA ASN A 84 -0.56 13.12 15.59
C ASN A 84 0.60 14.06 15.25
N GLY A 85 0.95 14.21 13.98
CA GLY A 85 2.10 14.94 13.47
C GLY A 85 3.30 14.04 13.15
N PHE A 86 3.97 14.36 12.04
CA PHE A 86 5.19 13.68 11.61
C PHE A 86 6.39 14.15 12.43
N PRO A 87 7.32 13.23 12.81
CA PRO A 87 8.48 13.61 13.66
C PRO A 87 9.40 14.64 13.00
N VAL A 88 9.62 14.51 11.70
CA VAL A 88 10.45 15.44 10.92
C VAL A 88 9.73 15.80 9.62
N ASN A 89 9.61 17.08 9.35
CA ASN A 89 8.99 17.62 8.14
C ASN A 89 10.04 18.17 7.17
N LYS A 90 9.79 18.06 5.87
CA LYS A 90 10.49 18.85 4.85
C LYS A 90 10.16 20.33 5.03
N SER A 91 10.99 21.23 4.50
CA SER A 91 10.75 22.67 4.59
C SER A 91 9.39 23.04 3.97
N ALA A 92 8.76 24.11 4.49
CA ALA A 92 7.51 24.61 3.94
C ALA A 92 7.61 24.94 2.44
N MET A 93 8.76 25.43 1.98
CA MET A 93 9.03 25.69 0.57
C MET A 93 8.98 24.39 -0.24
N PHE A 94 9.60 23.31 0.24
CA PHE A 94 9.53 22.00 -0.43
C PHE A 94 8.09 21.48 -0.46
N GLN A 95 7.38 21.52 0.66
CA GLN A 95 6.01 21.04 0.75
C GLN A 95 5.06 21.76 -0.20
N ASN A 96 5.17 23.11 -0.27
CA ASN A 96 4.31 23.96 -1.09
C ASN A 96 4.69 23.99 -2.58
N THR A 97 5.77 23.32 -2.98
CA THR A 97 6.22 23.28 -4.38
C THR A 97 6.35 21.81 -4.83
N ILE A 98 7.52 21.21 -4.69
CA ILE A 98 7.80 19.85 -5.16
C ILE A 98 6.86 18.82 -4.51
N GLY A 99 6.58 18.96 -3.22
CA GLY A 99 5.69 18.05 -2.49
C GLY A 99 4.26 18.07 -3.04
N THR A 100 3.69 19.25 -3.21
CA THR A 100 2.34 19.40 -3.79
C THR A 100 2.29 18.83 -5.22
N LEU A 101 3.25 19.17 -6.07
CA LEU A 101 3.30 18.64 -7.44
C LEU A 101 3.44 17.12 -7.49
N ALA A 102 4.24 16.54 -6.59
CA ALA A 102 4.38 15.09 -6.49
C ALA A 102 3.05 14.42 -6.09
N PHE A 103 2.33 14.98 -5.12
CA PHE A 103 1.04 14.45 -4.71
C PHE A 103 -0.01 14.56 -5.83
N GLU A 104 -0.08 15.67 -6.54
CA GLU A 104 -0.97 15.85 -7.69
C GLU A 104 -0.66 14.86 -8.81
N TYR A 105 0.63 14.65 -9.11
CA TYR A 105 1.07 13.65 -10.09
C TYR A 105 0.63 12.24 -9.71
N PHE A 106 0.85 11.80 -8.48
CA PHE A 106 0.40 10.50 -8.00
C PHE A 106 -1.13 10.39 -8.01
N SER A 107 -1.82 11.47 -7.64
CA SER A 107 -3.28 11.53 -7.70
C SER A 107 -3.83 11.38 -9.11
N TYR A 108 -3.17 12.00 -10.10
CA TYR A 108 -3.50 11.87 -11.51
C TYR A 108 -3.24 10.44 -12.01
N LYS A 109 -2.11 9.85 -11.65
CA LYS A 109 -1.77 8.47 -12.04
C LYS A 109 -2.62 7.41 -11.33
N GLY A 110 -3.22 7.73 -10.20
CA GLY A 110 -3.93 6.77 -9.36
C GLY A 110 -3.02 5.76 -8.68
N GLU A 111 -1.75 6.10 -8.49
CA GLU A 111 -0.72 5.25 -7.86
C GLU A 111 0.46 6.07 -7.37
N MET A 112 1.15 5.57 -6.37
CA MET A 112 2.39 6.13 -5.83
C MET A 112 3.56 5.20 -6.14
N SER A 113 4.75 5.77 -6.27
CA SER A 113 6.00 5.03 -6.32
C SER A 113 7.05 5.81 -5.54
N HIS A 114 7.64 5.16 -4.53
CA HIS A 114 8.75 5.67 -3.73
C HIS A 114 9.62 4.50 -3.27
N SER A 115 10.74 4.79 -2.59
CA SER A 115 11.56 3.76 -1.97
C SER A 115 10.75 2.95 -0.94
N LEU A 116 10.82 1.61 -1.04
CA LEU A 116 10.01 0.69 -0.23
C LEU A 116 10.71 0.24 1.06
N SER A 117 11.94 0.70 1.30
CA SER A 117 12.74 0.39 2.49
C SER A 117 13.16 1.61 3.28
N GLU A 118 12.65 2.80 2.95
CA GLU A 118 12.96 4.02 3.69
C GLU A 118 11.96 4.25 4.83
N PRO A 119 12.43 4.40 6.08
CA PRO A 119 11.56 4.76 7.19
C PRO A 119 11.03 6.19 7.04
N ILE A 120 9.91 6.48 7.72
CA ILE A 120 9.43 7.84 7.85
C ILE A 120 10.48 8.66 8.59
N PRO A 121 10.88 9.86 8.08
CA PRO A 121 11.93 10.64 8.70
C PRO A 121 11.69 10.92 10.19
N GLY A 122 12.64 10.51 11.03
CA GLY A 122 12.56 10.65 12.49
C GLY A 122 11.65 9.67 13.22
N ALA A 123 10.99 8.75 12.50
CA ALA A 123 10.23 7.67 13.13
C ALA A 123 11.16 6.65 13.79
N PRO A 124 10.73 6.01 14.89
CA PRO A 124 11.49 4.91 15.49
C PRO A 124 11.58 3.74 14.52
N GLU A 125 12.67 2.98 14.65
CA GLU A 125 12.90 1.76 13.89
C GLU A 125 11.76 0.74 14.15
N ILE A 126 11.39 0.02 13.11
CA ILE A 126 10.35 -1.00 13.20
C ILE A 126 11.01 -2.32 13.57
N PRO A 127 10.65 -2.93 14.72
CA PRO A 127 11.24 -4.19 15.16
C PRO A 127 11.05 -5.33 14.15
N ASN A 128 12.00 -6.26 14.11
CA ASN A 128 11.98 -7.40 13.19
C ASN A 128 11.07 -8.55 13.67
N ASP A 129 10.68 -8.55 14.94
CA ASP A 129 9.95 -9.61 15.62
C ASP A 129 8.44 -9.37 15.71
N ILE A 130 7.92 -8.40 14.96
CA ILE A 130 6.48 -8.13 14.90
C ILE A 130 5.76 -9.28 14.20
N GLY A 131 4.69 -9.77 14.82
CA GLY A 131 3.82 -10.79 14.23
C GLY A 131 2.92 -10.24 13.12
N VAL A 132 2.55 -11.10 12.16
CA VAL A 132 1.62 -10.75 11.07
C VAL A 132 0.31 -10.20 11.62
N GLN A 133 -0.30 -10.91 12.58
CA GLN A 133 -1.58 -10.51 13.17
C GLN A 133 -1.50 -9.16 13.89
N ASP A 134 -0.43 -8.91 14.65
CA ASP A 134 -0.28 -7.65 15.39
C ASP A 134 -0.09 -6.46 14.46
N SER A 135 0.68 -6.64 13.38
CA SER A 135 0.86 -5.59 12.37
C SER A 135 -0.46 -5.25 11.68
N ILE A 136 -1.25 -6.24 11.29
CA ILE A 136 -2.56 -6.05 10.66
C ILE A 136 -3.54 -5.39 11.63
N LYS A 137 -3.57 -5.83 12.89
CA LYS A 137 -4.41 -5.22 13.94
C LYS A 137 -4.07 -3.75 14.14
N ARG A 138 -2.77 -3.41 14.18
CA ARG A 138 -2.32 -2.02 14.27
C ARG A 138 -2.76 -1.19 13.07
N LEU A 139 -2.61 -1.71 11.85
CA LEU A 139 -3.06 -1.04 10.63
C LEU A 139 -4.56 -0.76 10.68
N PHE A 140 -5.37 -1.75 11.04
CA PHE A 140 -6.83 -1.57 11.10
C PHE A 140 -7.24 -0.57 12.18
N SER A 141 -6.58 -0.61 13.35
CA SER A 141 -6.80 0.38 14.41
C SER A 141 -6.43 1.79 13.95
N SER A 142 -5.31 1.96 13.25
CA SER A 142 -4.91 3.27 12.72
C SER A 142 -5.88 3.80 11.66
N ILE A 143 -6.39 2.94 10.80
CA ILE A 143 -7.43 3.29 9.81
C ILE A 143 -8.73 3.69 10.52
N GLU A 144 -9.16 2.94 11.53
CA GLU A 144 -10.35 3.28 12.32
C GLU A 144 -10.22 4.63 13.02
N GLN A 145 -9.06 4.89 13.63
CA GLN A 145 -8.77 6.18 14.24
C GLN A 145 -8.82 7.32 13.20
N PHE A 146 -8.24 7.11 12.02
CA PHE A 146 -8.30 8.07 10.93
C PHE A 146 -9.73 8.35 10.48
N LEU A 147 -10.53 7.31 10.25
CA LEU A 147 -11.93 7.45 9.81
C LEU A 147 -12.78 8.21 10.84
N ASN A 148 -12.52 7.97 12.13
CA ASN A 148 -13.23 8.61 13.23
C ASN A 148 -12.68 10.00 13.60
N HIS A 149 -11.50 10.38 13.07
CA HIS A 149 -10.89 11.68 13.36
C HIS A 149 -11.74 12.84 12.82
N LYS A 150 -12.07 13.82 13.70
CA LYS A 150 -12.96 14.95 13.39
C LYS A 150 -12.24 16.30 13.34
N ARG A 151 -10.97 16.36 13.79
CA ARG A 151 -10.14 17.57 13.77
C ARG A 151 -9.33 17.66 12.48
N ASN A 152 -8.60 18.76 12.32
CA ASN A 152 -7.64 18.89 11.24
C ASN A 152 -6.53 17.85 11.38
N PHE A 153 -6.08 17.32 10.25
CA PHE A 153 -4.90 16.48 10.18
C PHE A 153 -3.63 17.32 10.30
N ALA A 154 -2.57 16.73 10.79
CA ALA A 154 -1.26 17.33 10.75
C ALA A 154 -0.78 17.48 9.31
N PRO A 155 0.08 18.45 8.95
CA PRO A 155 0.69 18.51 7.63
C PRO A 155 1.48 17.23 7.31
N HIS A 156 1.33 16.70 6.12
CA HIS A 156 2.15 15.57 5.66
C HIS A 156 3.61 16.01 5.54
N PHE A 157 4.55 15.18 5.99
CA PHE A 157 5.97 15.54 6.06
C PHE A 157 6.56 16.02 4.72
N ALA A 158 6.05 15.56 3.60
CA ALA A 158 6.51 15.91 2.26
C ALA A 158 5.49 16.73 1.44
N TYR A 159 4.18 16.49 1.58
CA TYR A 159 3.15 17.08 0.73
C TYR A 159 2.47 18.31 1.36
N GLY A 160 2.76 18.62 2.64
CA GLY A 160 2.12 19.71 3.35
C GLY A 160 0.68 19.40 3.76
N ASN A 161 -0.18 20.43 3.77
CA ASN A 161 -1.55 20.27 4.22
C ASN A 161 -2.38 19.45 3.23
N LEU A 162 -2.98 18.37 3.72
CA LEU A 162 -3.90 17.52 2.98
C LEU A 162 -5.26 17.48 3.68
N THR A 163 -6.32 17.49 2.90
CA THR A 163 -7.68 17.21 3.38
C THR A 163 -7.80 15.73 3.77
N LYS A 164 -8.83 15.37 4.54
CA LYS A 164 -9.11 13.97 4.90
C LYS A 164 -9.18 13.04 3.68
N LYS A 165 -9.84 13.50 2.61
CA LYS A 165 -9.97 12.74 1.35
C LYS A 165 -8.63 12.55 0.62
N GLU A 166 -7.79 13.56 0.63
CA GLU A 166 -6.45 13.48 0.04
C GLU A 166 -5.54 12.58 0.85
N TYR A 167 -5.61 12.64 2.18
CA TYR A 167 -4.90 11.71 3.06
C TYR A 167 -5.33 10.25 2.84
N GLU A 168 -6.64 9.97 2.77
CA GLU A 168 -7.12 8.61 2.47
C GLU A 168 -6.56 8.10 1.15
N LYS A 169 -6.54 8.96 0.10
CA LYS A 169 -5.96 8.64 -1.19
C LYS A 169 -4.45 8.37 -1.07
N ALA A 170 -3.69 9.26 -0.41
CA ALA A 170 -2.25 9.12 -0.22
C ALA A 170 -1.91 7.81 0.51
N HIS A 171 -2.59 7.51 1.60
CA HIS A 171 -2.37 6.27 2.37
C HIS A 171 -2.79 5.01 1.60
N SER A 172 -3.86 5.06 0.82
CA SER A 172 -4.28 3.94 -0.04
C SER A 172 -3.24 3.64 -1.12
N PHE A 173 -2.67 4.67 -1.74
CA PHE A 173 -1.58 4.52 -2.70
C PHE A 173 -0.30 4.00 -2.05
N HIS A 174 0.01 4.48 -0.84
CA HIS A 174 1.16 4.05 -0.06
C HIS A 174 1.07 2.55 0.28
N LEU A 175 -0.07 2.11 0.78
CA LEU A 175 -0.35 0.69 1.01
C LEU A 175 -0.20 -0.14 -0.27
N ALA A 176 -0.79 0.29 -1.38
CA ALA A 176 -0.68 -0.41 -2.66
C ALA A 176 0.76 -0.52 -3.14
N ASN A 177 1.58 0.53 -2.96
CA ASN A 177 2.98 0.53 -3.35
C ASN A 177 3.80 -0.50 -2.54
N HIS A 178 3.66 -0.52 -1.20
CA HIS A 178 4.33 -1.51 -0.37
C HIS A 178 3.84 -2.94 -0.63
N LEU A 179 2.53 -3.16 -0.77
CA LEU A 179 1.97 -4.47 -1.04
C LEU A 179 2.29 -5.01 -2.45
N SER A 180 2.83 -4.17 -3.34
CA SER A 180 3.34 -4.62 -4.65
C SER A 180 4.59 -5.50 -4.55
N GLU A 181 5.24 -5.57 -3.37
CA GLU A 181 6.37 -6.48 -3.09
C GLU A 181 5.93 -7.91 -2.73
N LEU A 182 4.63 -8.17 -2.57
CA LEU A 182 4.14 -9.54 -2.31
C LEU A 182 4.40 -10.48 -3.47
N ILE A 183 4.79 -11.72 -3.15
CA ILE A 183 5.11 -12.80 -4.12
C ILE A 183 3.94 -13.76 -4.27
#